data_ca010ce5a60f785359d19bb19d4afeb0
#
_entry.id   ca010ce5a60f785359d19bb19d4afeb0
#
_cell.length_a   1.000
_cell.length_b   1.000
_cell.length_c   1.000
_cell.angle_alpha   90.00
_cell.angle_beta   90.00
_cell.angle_gamma   90.00
#
_symmetry.space_group_name_H-M   'P 1'
#
loop_
_entity.id
_entity.type
_entity.pdbx_description
1 polymer ?
#
loop_
_entity_poly.entity_id
_entity_poly.type
_entity_poly.pdbx_seq_one_letter_code
_entity_poly.pdbx_strand_id
1 'polypeptide(L)'
;MKQRFFTALTALALAFSVTTGITAALVSVYMLPLSRPTVLFFWLFSAALGLLLLPGRKGPRILLGICAFALGFALCRPKTIDQSKSFLELITRTLNGVYHLGYLEFPGHSTGSTELPIAIYGSLLLLSVLRSVLARKSSALPLFLSLPPLLLCALMTDAPPKAWT
;
A
#
# COMPACT_ATOMS: atom_id res chain seq x y z
N MET A 1 31.60 4.45 -8.14
CA MET A 1 30.43 3.87 -8.82
C MET A 1 29.85 2.67 -8.07
N LYS A 2 30.63 1.70 -7.64
CA LYS A 2 30.18 0.49 -6.89
C LYS A 2 29.33 0.80 -5.64
N GLN A 3 29.75 1.76 -4.81
CA GLN A 3 29.05 2.07 -3.55
C GLN A 3 27.62 2.63 -3.76
N ARG A 4 27.40 3.44 -4.79
CA ARG A 4 26.07 3.95 -5.13
C ARG A 4 25.16 2.85 -5.63
N PHE A 5 25.69 1.91 -6.38
CA PHE A 5 24.93 0.74 -6.86
C PHE A 5 24.48 -0.14 -5.70
N PHE A 6 25.39 -0.47 -4.77
CA PHE A 6 25.03 -1.25 -3.57
C PHE A 6 23.98 -0.56 -2.72
N THR A 7 24.10 0.77 -2.49
CA THR A 7 23.10 1.53 -1.74
C THR A 7 21.73 1.49 -2.42
N ALA A 8 21.68 1.63 -3.75
CA ALA A 8 20.43 1.58 -4.50
C ALA A 8 19.80 0.17 -4.42
N LEU A 9 20.60 -0.89 -4.54
CA LEU A 9 20.14 -2.27 -4.45
C LEU A 9 19.60 -2.59 -3.05
N THR A 10 20.32 -2.18 -2.01
CA THR A 10 19.88 -2.38 -0.61
C THR A 10 18.59 -1.60 -0.32
N ALA A 11 18.51 -0.35 -0.79
CA ALA A 11 17.30 0.46 -0.66
C ALA A 11 16.09 -0.18 -1.33
N LEU A 12 16.31 -0.76 -2.50
CA LEU A 12 15.27 -1.43 -3.28
C LEU A 12 14.81 -2.71 -2.58
N ALA A 13 15.75 -3.55 -2.14
CA ALA A 13 15.45 -4.78 -1.41
C ALA A 13 14.66 -4.48 -0.13
N LEU A 14 15.06 -3.49 0.64
CA LEU A 14 14.39 -3.08 1.86
C LEU A 14 12.99 -2.52 1.57
N ALA A 15 12.84 -1.68 0.56
CA ALA A 15 11.54 -1.12 0.18
C ALA A 15 10.57 -2.21 -0.27
N PHE A 16 11.02 -3.16 -1.08
CA PHE A 16 10.18 -4.31 -1.48
C PHE A 16 9.83 -5.21 -0.30
N SER A 17 10.79 -5.53 0.57
CA SER A 17 10.53 -6.37 1.74
C SER A 17 9.49 -5.77 2.66
N VAL A 18 9.59 -4.48 2.99
CA VAL A 18 8.63 -3.77 3.84
C VAL A 18 7.26 -3.72 3.18
N THR A 19 7.21 -3.31 1.90
CA THR A 19 5.93 -3.19 1.18
C THR A 19 5.24 -4.54 1.03
N THR A 20 5.99 -5.58 0.65
CA THR A 20 5.45 -6.94 0.48
C THR A 20 5.00 -7.52 1.82
N GLY A 21 5.77 -7.34 2.90
CA GLY A 21 5.41 -7.83 4.23
C GLY A 21 4.11 -7.23 4.74
N ILE A 22 3.98 -5.90 4.70
CA ILE A 22 2.76 -5.21 5.16
C ILE A 22 1.56 -5.57 4.29
N THR A 23 1.74 -5.61 2.96
CA THR A 23 0.63 -5.91 2.05
C THR A 23 0.21 -7.38 2.16
N ALA A 24 1.17 -8.31 2.31
CA ALA A 24 0.87 -9.72 2.49
C ALA A 24 0.11 -9.96 3.80
N ALA A 25 0.51 -9.29 4.89
CA ALA A 25 -0.22 -9.36 6.15
C ALA A 25 -1.67 -8.89 5.99
N LEU A 26 -1.88 -7.73 5.37
CA LEU A 26 -3.21 -7.17 5.14
C LEU A 26 -4.07 -8.08 4.25
N VAL A 27 -3.50 -8.57 3.16
CA VAL A 27 -4.20 -9.49 2.23
C VAL A 27 -4.56 -10.80 2.91
N SER A 28 -3.63 -11.36 3.71
CA SER A 28 -3.86 -12.61 4.43
C SER A 28 -4.94 -12.48 5.49
N VAL A 29 -4.88 -11.40 6.30
CA VAL A 29 -5.82 -11.18 7.40
C VAL A 29 -7.24 -10.93 6.90
N TYR A 30 -7.40 -10.13 5.85
CA TYR A 30 -8.71 -9.74 5.32
C TYR A 30 -9.16 -10.55 4.10
N MET A 31 -8.40 -11.58 3.71
CA MET A 31 -8.69 -12.43 2.54
C MET A 31 -9.01 -11.65 1.28
N LEU A 32 -8.26 -10.56 1.03
CA LEU A 32 -8.52 -9.66 -0.07
C LEU A 32 -8.24 -10.33 -1.43
N PRO A 33 -9.18 -10.29 -2.38
CA PRO A 33 -8.96 -10.80 -3.73
C PRO A 33 -7.94 -9.92 -4.45
N LEU A 34 -6.78 -10.49 -4.80
CA LEU A 34 -5.65 -9.79 -5.37
C LEU A 34 -5.12 -10.48 -6.63
N SER A 35 -5.06 -9.74 -7.72
CA SER A 35 -4.28 -10.14 -8.91
C SER A 35 -2.82 -9.71 -8.72
N ARG A 36 -1.96 -10.68 -8.42
CA ARG A 36 -0.54 -10.45 -8.16
C ARG A 36 0.19 -9.72 -9.31
N PRO A 37 -0.03 -10.04 -10.61
CA PRO A 37 0.71 -9.39 -11.69
C PRO A 37 0.42 -7.90 -11.80
N THR A 38 -0.82 -7.46 -11.62
CA THR A 38 -1.18 -6.04 -11.67
C THR A 38 -0.45 -5.24 -10.59
N VAL A 39 -0.50 -5.72 -9.35
CA VAL A 39 0.14 -5.04 -8.21
C VAL A 39 1.66 -5.00 -8.37
N LEU A 40 2.27 -6.12 -8.77
CA LEU A 40 3.72 -6.18 -9.01
C LEU A 40 4.15 -5.22 -10.13
N PHE A 41 3.37 -5.09 -11.21
CA PHE A 41 3.65 -4.14 -12.27
C PHE A 41 3.71 -2.70 -11.75
N PHE A 42 2.71 -2.27 -10.97
CA PHE A 42 2.69 -0.93 -10.36
C PHE A 42 3.88 -0.71 -9.43
N TRP A 43 4.25 -1.70 -8.62
CA TRP A 43 5.38 -1.58 -7.70
C TRP A 43 6.71 -1.53 -8.43
N LEU A 44 6.93 -2.36 -9.44
CA LEU A 44 8.14 -2.32 -10.25
C LEU A 44 8.28 -1.00 -10.99
N PHE A 45 7.19 -0.50 -11.57
CA PHE A 45 7.17 0.81 -12.22
C PHE A 45 7.49 1.92 -11.23
N SER A 46 6.89 1.91 -10.05
CA SER A 46 7.17 2.88 -8.98
C SER A 46 8.62 2.82 -8.49
N ALA A 47 9.17 1.60 -8.36
CA ALA A 47 10.57 1.40 -7.99
C ALA A 47 11.53 1.98 -9.03
N ALA A 48 11.29 1.71 -10.31
CA ALA A 48 12.08 2.25 -11.41
C ALA A 48 12.03 3.79 -11.43
N LEU A 49 10.84 4.36 -11.30
CA LEU A 49 10.63 5.81 -11.23
C LEU A 49 11.34 6.43 -10.02
N GLY A 50 11.24 5.78 -8.86
CA GLY A 50 11.91 6.19 -7.63
C GLY A 50 13.42 6.17 -7.77
N LEU A 51 14.01 5.10 -8.29
CA LEU A 51 15.45 5.00 -8.51
C LEU A 51 15.97 6.07 -9.50
N LEU A 52 15.18 6.41 -10.50
CA LEU A 52 15.55 7.36 -11.53
C LEU A 52 15.49 8.82 -11.03
N LEU A 53 14.46 9.17 -10.27
CA LEU A 53 14.17 10.54 -9.88
C LEU A 53 14.75 10.93 -8.50
N LEU A 54 14.73 10.03 -7.50
CA LEU A 54 15.10 10.37 -6.13
C LEU A 54 16.56 10.85 -5.94
N PRO A 55 17.57 10.37 -6.70
CA PRO A 55 18.94 10.86 -6.57
C PRO A 55 19.14 12.29 -7.05
N GLY A 56 18.21 12.83 -7.85
CA GLY A 56 18.30 14.17 -8.42
C GLY A 56 17.86 15.27 -7.43
N ARG A 57 18.50 16.45 -7.51
CA ARG A 57 18.18 17.60 -6.62
C ARG A 57 16.71 18.06 -6.72
N LYS A 58 16.13 18.01 -7.92
CA LYS A 58 14.72 18.36 -8.21
C LYS A 58 13.80 17.13 -8.26
N GLY A 59 14.37 15.94 -8.29
CA GLY A 59 13.66 14.67 -8.48
C GLY A 59 12.55 14.41 -7.49
N PRO A 60 12.73 14.62 -6.16
CA PRO A 60 11.66 14.40 -5.20
C PRO A 60 10.42 15.29 -5.42
N ARG A 61 10.62 16.53 -5.93
CA ARG A 61 9.49 17.43 -6.27
C ARG A 61 8.76 16.97 -7.51
N ILE A 62 9.50 16.54 -8.54
CA ILE A 62 8.93 15.99 -9.77
C ILE A 62 8.16 14.71 -9.45
N LEU A 63 8.73 13.81 -8.64
CA LEU A 63 8.10 12.58 -8.22
C LEU A 63 6.80 12.86 -7.45
N LEU A 64 6.80 13.81 -6.54
CA LEU A 64 5.61 14.24 -5.81
C LEU A 64 4.52 14.75 -6.75
N GLY A 65 4.88 15.56 -7.76
CA GLY A 65 3.96 16.03 -8.77
C GLY A 65 3.35 14.89 -9.60
N ILE A 66 4.18 13.94 -10.02
CA ILE A 66 3.72 12.74 -10.75
C ILE A 66 2.78 11.90 -9.87
N CYS A 67 3.13 11.66 -8.60
CA CYS A 67 2.29 10.92 -7.68
C CYS A 67 0.95 11.62 -7.42
N ALA A 68 0.96 12.94 -7.22
CA ALA A 68 -0.25 13.72 -7.03
C ALA A 68 -1.15 13.69 -8.26
N PHE A 69 -0.58 13.85 -9.46
CA PHE A 69 -1.30 13.77 -10.72
C PHE A 69 -1.89 12.36 -10.95
N ALA A 70 -1.08 11.31 -10.75
CA ALA A 70 -1.50 9.93 -10.91
C ALA A 70 -2.62 9.57 -9.91
N LEU A 71 -2.49 10.02 -8.65
CA LEU A 71 -3.52 9.82 -7.63
C LEU A 71 -4.82 10.56 -7.98
N GLY A 72 -4.73 11.83 -8.38
CA GLY A 72 -5.89 12.60 -8.83
C GLY A 72 -6.58 11.95 -10.02
N PHE A 73 -5.81 11.51 -11.01
CA PHE A 73 -6.34 10.79 -12.16
C PHE A 73 -7.00 9.45 -11.77
N ALA A 74 -6.38 8.70 -10.87
CA ALA A 74 -6.94 7.45 -10.36
C ALA A 74 -8.27 7.68 -9.62
N LEU A 75 -8.34 8.70 -8.77
CA LEU A 75 -9.56 9.05 -8.04
C LEU A 75 -10.72 9.51 -8.95
N CYS A 76 -10.39 10.04 -10.14
CA CYS A 76 -11.43 10.40 -11.14
C CYS A 76 -11.98 9.18 -11.91
N ARG A 77 -11.39 7.99 -11.76
CA ARG A 77 -11.85 6.79 -12.45
C ARG A 77 -12.90 6.04 -11.63
N PRO A 78 -14.08 5.76 -12.17
CA PRO A 78 -15.15 5.04 -11.47
C PRO A 78 -14.66 3.66 -10.98
N LYS A 79 -13.89 2.95 -11.81
CA LYS A 79 -13.30 1.64 -11.43
C LYS A 79 -12.44 1.71 -10.16
N THR A 80 -11.67 2.79 -9.97
CA THR A 80 -10.85 2.96 -8.76
C THR A 80 -11.71 3.22 -7.54
N ILE A 81 -12.77 4.02 -7.71
CA ILE A 81 -13.74 4.30 -6.64
C ILE A 81 -14.45 3.02 -6.22
N ASP A 82 -14.92 2.22 -7.19
CA ASP A 82 -15.62 0.97 -6.92
C ASP A 82 -14.71 -0.05 -6.22
N GLN A 83 -13.46 -0.19 -6.66
CA GLN A 83 -12.49 -1.06 -6.00
C GLN A 83 -12.12 -0.57 -4.60
N SER A 84 -12.06 0.74 -4.38
CA SER A 84 -11.81 1.31 -3.05
C SER A 84 -12.99 1.08 -2.11
N LYS A 85 -14.22 1.16 -2.61
CA LYS A 85 -15.43 0.78 -1.86
C LYS A 85 -15.40 -0.70 -1.50
N SER A 86 -15.09 -1.58 -2.47
CA SER A 86 -14.96 -3.02 -2.23
C SER A 86 -13.89 -3.35 -1.19
N PHE A 87 -12.76 -2.65 -1.23
CA PHE A 87 -11.69 -2.79 -0.24
C PHE A 87 -12.17 -2.42 1.17
N LEU A 88 -12.83 -1.27 1.33
CA LEU A 88 -13.39 -0.83 2.61
C LEU A 88 -14.51 -1.77 3.10
N GLU A 89 -15.38 -2.22 2.21
CA GLU A 89 -16.45 -3.16 2.53
C GLU A 89 -15.89 -4.47 3.08
N LEU A 90 -14.88 -5.06 2.43
CA LEU A 90 -14.25 -6.29 2.89
C LEU A 90 -13.62 -6.14 4.28
N ILE A 91 -12.89 -5.06 4.51
CA ILE A 91 -12.31 -4.76 5.82
C ILE A 91 -13.40 -4.62 6.87
N THR A 92 -14.42 -3.82 6.59
CA THR A 92 -15.52 -3.56 7.52
C THR A 92 -16.32 -4.83 7.80
N ARG A 93 -16.63 -5.62 6.78
CA ARG A 93 -17.32 -6.89 6.92
C ARG A 93 -16.54 -7.86 7.80
N THR A 94 -15.24 -7.96 7.61
CA THR A 94 -14.37 -8.82 8.43
C THR A 94 -14.33 -8.34 9.88
N LEU A 95 -14.17 -7.03 10.10
CA LEU A 95 -14.22 -6.45 11.45
C LEU A 95 -15.57 -6.65 12.12
N ASN A 96 -16.68 -6.43 11.42
CA ASN A 96 -18.03 -6.65 11.94
C ASN A 96 -18.27 -8.13 12.29
N GLY A 97 -17.75 -9.06 11.47
CA GLY A 97 -17.85 -10.49 11.76
C GLY A 97 -17.12 -10.90 13.04
N VAL A 98 -15.98 -10.25 13.33
CA VAL A 98 -15.16 -10.54 14.51
C VAL A 98 -15.68 -9.85 15.76
N TYR A 99 -16.01 -8.57 15.67
CA TYR A 99 -16.35 -7.72 16.82
C TYR A 99 -17.85 -7.49 17.00
N HIS A 100 -18.71 -8.03 16.11
CA HIS A 100 -20.17 -7.84 16.13
C HIS A 100 -20.60 -6.37 16.19
N LEU A 101 -19.83 -5.49 15.55
CA LEU A 101 -20.03 -4.04 15.66
C LEU A 101 -21.31 -3.53 15.00
N GLY A 102 -21.86 -4.23 14.02
CA GLY A 102 -23.18 -3.96 13.40
C GLY A 102 -23.38 -2.60 12.71
N TYR A 103 -22.41 -1.71 12.78
CA TYR A 103 -22.59 -0.28 12.49
C TYR A 103 -22.25 0.16 11.06
N LEU A 104 -21.57 -0.67 10.28
CA LEU A 104 -21.04 -0.25 8.99
C LEU A 104 -21.44 -1.25 7.90
N GLU A 105 -22.64 -1.15 7.42
CA GLU A 105 -23.02 -1.75 6.15
C GLU A 105 -22.82 -0.74 5.04
N PHE A 106 -21.86 -0.98 4.17
CA PHE A 106 -21.75 -0.22 2.93
C PHE A 106 -22.74 -0.79 1.92
N PRO A 107 -23.80 -0.04 1.56
CA PRO A 107 -24.70 -0.49 0.52
C PRO A 107 -23.99 -0.42 -0.83
N GLY A 108 -23.63 -1.56 -1.39
CA GLY A 108 -23.02 -1.61 -2.71
C GLY A 108 -22.70 -3.04 -3.14
N HIS A 109 -22.90 -3.30 -4.41
CA HIS A 109 -22.42 -4.52 -5.04
C HIS A 109 -20.92 -4.36 -5.25
N SER A 110 -20.12 -4.97 -4.39
CA SER A 110 -18.67 -4.95 -4.55
C SER A 110 -18.29 -5.70 -5.83
N THR A 111 -17.48 -5.09 -6.67
CA THR A 111 -16.91 -5.76 -7.85
C THR A 111 -15.92 -6.87 -7.46
N GLY A 112 -15.71 -7.08 -6.18
CA GLY A 112 -14.86 -8.14 -5.62
C GLY A 112 -13.36 -7.93 -5.83
N SER A 113 -12.90 -6.93 -6.60
CA SER A 113 -11.49 -6.68 -6.86
C SER A 113 -10.96 -5.52 -5.98
N THR A 114 -9.77 -5.72 -5.38
CA THR A 114 -9.13 -4.74 -4.49
C THR A 114 -7.73 -4.33 -4.98
N GLU A 115 -7.42 -4.62 -6.23
CA GLU A 115 -6.08 -4.49 -6.80
C GLU A 115 -5.55 -3.05 -6.81
N LEU A 116 -6.37 -2.10 -7.29
CA LEU A 116 -5.92 -0.71 -7.46
C LEU A 116 -5.62 -0.01 -6.14
N PRO A 117 -6.48 -0.07 -5.10
CA PRO A 117 -6.14 0.51 -3.79
C PRO A 117 -4.85 -0.05 -3.22
N ILE A 118 -4.66 -1.38 -3.30
CA ILE A 118 -3.45 -2.04 -2.80
C ILE A 118 -2.22 -1.66 -3.65
N ALA A 119 -2.37 -1.60 -4.97
CA ALA A 119 -1.29 -1.19 -5.87
C ALA A 119 -0.85 0.27 -5.59
N ILE A 120 -1.80 1.18 -5.45
CA ILE A 120 -1.54 2.59 -5.15
C ILE A 120 -0.89 2.74 -3.78
N TYR A 121 -1.47 2.12 -2.75
CA TYR A 121 -0.94 2.15 -1.40
C TYR A 121 0.49 1.60 -1.33
N GLY A 122 0.73 0.41 -1.88
CA GLY A 122 2.04 -0.21 -1.88
C GLY A 122 3.07 0.60 -2.68
N SER A 123 2.67 1.24 -3.78
CA SER A 123 3.54 2.16 -4.53
C SER A 123 3.96 3.37 -3.71
N LEU A 124 3.04 3.99 -2.97
CA LEU A 124 3.33 5.12 -2.09
C LEU A 124 4.26 4.71 -0.93
N LEU A 125 4.00 3.56 -0.32
CA LEU A 125 4.85 3.01 0.73
C LEU A 125 6.26 2.72 0.21
N LEU A 126 6.38 2.04 -0.92
CA LEU A 126 7.65 1.71 -1.56
C LEU A 126 8.46 2.97 -1.88
N LEU A 127 7.84 3.97 -2.49
CA LEU A 127 8.49 5.25 -2.81
C LEU A 127 8.93 6.01 -1.54
N SER A 128 8.13 5.96 -0.47
CA SER A 128 8.45 6.60 0.80
C SER A 128 9.67 5.97 1.47
N VAL A 129 9.78 4.64 1.46
CA VAL A 129 10.95 3.90 1.97
C VAL A 129 12.17 4.18 1.12
N LEU A 130 12.06 4.10 -0.21
CA LEU A 130 13.16 4.43 -1.13
C LEU A 130 13.68 5.85 -0.89
N ARG A 131 12.78 6.83 -0.73
CA ARG A 131 13.16 8.20 -0.45
C ARG A 131 13.93 8.31 0.86
N SER A 132 13.48 7.65 1.93
CA SER A 132 14.12 7.69 3.25
C SER A 132 15.55 7.17 3.18
N VAL A 133 15.77 6.06 2.46
CA VAL A 133 17.08 5.43 2.34
C VAL A 133 18.00 6.20 1.38
N LEU A 134 17.53 6.55 0.19
CA LEU A 134 18.36 7.19 -0.83
C LEU A 134 18.68 8.65 -0.52
N ALA A 135 17.74 9.40 0.05
CA ALA A 135 17.93 10.78 0.42
C ALA A 135 18.61 10.97 1.79
N ARG A 136 18.87 9.89 2.53
CA ARG A 136 19.41 9.89 3.90
C ARG A 136 18.68 10.88 4.82
N LYS A 137 17.41 11.11 4.57
CA LYS A 137 16.56 11.97 5.39
C LYS A 137 15.67 11.08 6.23
N SER A 138 15.76 11.22 7.53
CA SER A 138 14.77 10.67 8.45
C SER A 138 13.40 11.19 8.03
N SER A 139 12.55 10.31 7.53
CA SER A 139 11.20 10.63 7.11
C SER A 139 10.23 9.82 7.97
N ALA A 140 9.35 10.48 8.69
CA ALA A 140 8.26 9.83 9.38
C ALA A 140 7.21 9.24 8.41
N LEU A 141 7.28 9.60 7.12
CA LEU A 141 6.32 9.21 6.10
C LEU A 141 6.15 7.68 5.97
N PRO A 142 7.21 6.84 5.91
CA PRO A 142 7.04 5.39 5.87
C PRO A 142 6.34 4.85 7.11
N LEU A 143 6.63 5.40 8.29
CA LEU A 143 5.95 5.02 9.53
C LEU A 143 4.46 5.38 9.48
N PHE A 144 4.12 6.60 9.08
CA PHE A 144 2.73 7.03 8.93
C PHE A 144 1.96 6.16 7.93
N LEU A 145 2.59 5.79 6.82
CA LEU A 145 1.95 4.93 5.83
C LEU A 145 1.82 3.47 6.30
N SER A 146 2.77 2.95 7.08
CA SER A 146 2.71 1.57 7.56
C SER A 146 1.77 1.39 8.76
N LEU A 147 1.52 2.43 9.53
CA LEU A 147 0.78 2.36 10.79
C LEU A 147 -0.69 1.93 10.62
N PRO A 148 -1.49 2.49 9.68
CA PRO A 148 -2.88 2.10 9.52
C PRO A 148 -3.07 0.60 9.22
N PRO A 149 -2.39 -0.02 8.23
CA PRO A 149 -2.56 -1.44 7.95
C PRO A 149 -2.03 -2.32 9.09
N LEU A 150 -0.95 -1.91 9.78
CA LEU A 150 -0.46 -2.65 10.92
C LEU A 150 -1.45 -2.62 12.09
N LEU A 151 -2.08 -1.48 12.35
CA LEU A 151 -3.15 -1.37 13.35
C LEU A 151 -4.35 -2.24 12.97
N LEU A 152 -4.76 -2.22 11.70
CA LEU A 152 -5.83 -3.09 11.21
C LEU A 152 -5.49 -4.57 11.39
N CYS A 153 -4.26 -4.97 11.09
CA CYS A 153 -3.81 -6.35 11.32
C CYS A 153 -3.76 -6.70 12.82
N ALA A 154 -3.29 -5.76 13.67
CA ALA A 154 -3.22 -5.96 15.11
C ALA A 154 -4.61 -6.14 15.73
N LEU A 155 -5.60 -5.36 15.29
CA LEU A 155 -6.98 -5.52 15.73
C LEU A 155 -7.53 -6.93 15.48
N MET A 156 -7.09 -7.57 14.38
CA MET A 156 -7.53 -8.93 14.07
C MET A 156 -6.80 -10.01 14.89
N THR A 157 -5.56 -9.76 15.32
CA THR A 157 -4.80 -10.72 16.15
C THR A 157 -5.32 -10.78 17.58
N ASP A 158 -5.89 -9.71 18.09
CA ASP A 158 -6.50 -9.64 19.43
C ASP A 158 -7.94 -10.16 19.46
N ALA A 159 -8.46 -10.61 18.32
CA ALA A 159 -9.81 -11.17 18.24
C ALA A 159 -9.94 -12.45 19.07
N PRO A 160 -11.05 -12.62 19.81
CA PRO A 160 -11.24 -13.81 20.62
C PRO A 160 -11.28 -15.08 19.77
N PRO A 161 -10.66 -16.19 20.21
CA PRO A 161 -10.47 -17.40 19.40
C PRO A 161 -11.79 -18.02 18.87
N LYS A 162 -12.92 -17.69 19.45
CA LYS A 162 -14.26 -18.13 18.98
C LYS A 162 -14.73 -17.43 17.69
N ALA A 163 -14.05 -16.36 17.28
CA ALA A 163 -14.41 -15.63 16.07
C ALA A 163 -13.90 -16.30 14.78
N TRP A 164 -13.11 -17.38 14.92
CA TRP A 164 -12.46 -18.07 13.78
C TRP A 164 -13.11 -19.44 13.47
N THR A 165 -14.09 -19.87 14.26
CA THR A 165 -14.87 -21.10 14.04
C THR A 165 -16.19 -20.80 13.37
#